data_6339988d6c6fcc739502b8e3aa4aaebf
#
_entry.id   6339988d6c6fcc739502b8e3aa4aaebf
#
_cell.length_a   1.000
_cell.length_b   1.000
_cell.length_c   1.000
_cell.angle_alpha   90.00
_cell.angle_beta   90.00
_cell.angle_gamma   90.00
#
_symmetry.space_group_name_H-M   'P 1'
#
loop_
_entity.id
_entity.type
_entity.pdbx_description
1 polymer ?
#
loop_
_entity_poly.entity_id
_entity_poly.type
_entity_poly.pdbx_seq_one_letter_code
_entity_poly.pdbx_strand_id
1 'polypeptide(L)'
;EIVYEIGRVFRNEGMDASHNPEFTLLELYQAYTDYHGMMDITEGIIKEVAEKVAGSDKIVYQGVELDFSKPFERITMLDAVKKYTGVDFDEIPDTETAKKVAKEHNVEFEEVHEKGDILNLFFEEFVEDKLIQPTFLMDHPVEISPLTKRKPDKPDYTERFELFICGHEYANAYSELNDPIDQRERFKRQDELRASGDEEANMIDEDFMMALEYGMAPTGGMGMGIDRLVMLFTNASTIRDILLFPTMKPIETSNKTEE
;
A
#
# COMPACT_ATOMS: atom_id res chain seq x y z
N GLU A 1 -16.56 -15.76 8.57
CA GLU A 1 -17.33 -15.19 7.47
C GLU A 1 -16.37 -14.35 6.60
N ILE A 2 -16.53 -14.44 5.27
CA ILE A 2 -15.73 -13.68 4.30
C ILE A 2 -16.72 -12.86 3.48
N VAL A 3 -16.39 -11.58 3.25
CA VAL A 3 -17.11 -10.69 2.36
C VAL A 3 -16.13 -10.04 1.40
N TYR A 4 -16.55 -9.76 0.17
CA TYR A 4 -15.76 -9.03 -0.80
C TYR A 4 -16.62 -8.17 -1.70
N GLU A 5 -16.01 -7.13 -2.24
CA GLU A 5 -16.57 -6.27 -3.28
C GLU A 5 -15.52 -6.03 -4.37
N ILE A 6 -15.94 -6.03 -5.63
CA ILE A 6 -15.14 -5.54 -6.75
C ILE A 6 -15.91 -4.36 -7.32
N GLY A 7 -15.36 -3.17 -7.16
CA GLY A 7 -16.04 -1.93 -7.50
C GLY A 7 -15.11 -0.85 -8.04
N ARG A 8 -15.71 0.18 -8.62
CA ARG A 8 -14.99 1.37 -9.04
C ARG A 8 -14.85 2.32 -7.89
N VAL A 9 -13.63 2.80 -7.69
CA VAL A 9 -13.28 3.80 -6.67
C VAL A 9 -12.68 5.03 -7.34
N PHE A 10 -12.73 6.15 -6.62
CA PHE A 10 -12.27 7.44 -7.11
C PHE A 10 -11.31 8.04 -6.10
N ARG A 11 -10.12 8.45 -6.57
CA ARG A 11 -9.14 9.20 -5.79
C ARG A 11 -8.69 10.43 -6.55
N ASN A 12 -8.45 11.52 -5.83
CA ASN A 12 -7.93 12.76 -6.41
C ASN A 12 -6.42 12.65 -6.61
N GLU A 13 -6.01 11.70 -7.44
CA GLU A 13 -4.60 11.47 -7.79
C GLU A 13 -4.28 12.03 -9.17
N GLY A 14 -3.00 12.29 -9.43
CA GLY A 14 -2.52 12.65 -10.76
C GLY A 14 -2.71 11.50 -11.75
N MET A 15 -2.78 11.81 -13.04
CA MET A 15 -2.82 10.80 -14.10
C MET A 15 -1.40 10.56 -14.61
N ASP A 16 -0.90 9.33 -14.45
CA ASP A 16 0.37 8.86 -14.99
C ASP A 16 0.22 7.48 -15.68
N ALA A 17 1.31 6.73 -15.82
CA ALA A 17 1.29 5.41 -16.42
C ALA A 17 0.56 4.36 -15.54
N SER A 18 0.60 4.53 -14.22
CA SER A 18 0.10 3.57 -13.22
C SER A 18 -1.15 4.05 -12.49
N HIS A 19 -1.49 5.35 -12.58
CA HIS A 19 -2.59 5.96 -11.85
C HIS A 19 -3.63 6.58 -12.77
N ASN A 20 -4.89 6.34 -12.43
CA ASN A 20 -6.06 6.95 -13.04
C ASN A 20 -7.04 7.35 -11.92
N PRO A 21 -7.70 8.53 -11.97
CA PRO A 21 -8.62 8.97 -10.93
C PRO A 21 -9.78 8.02 -10.64
N GLU A 22 -10.21 7.25 -11.63
CA GLU A 22 -11.17 6.16 -11.52
C GLU A 22 -10.44 4.85 -11.77
N PHE A 23 -10.53 3.89 -10.84
CA PHE A 23 -9.91 2.58 -10.96
C PHE A 23 -10.75 1.51 -10.27
N THR A 24 -10.46 0.23 -10.56
CA THR A 24 -11.18 -0.90 -9.99
C THR A 24 -10.39 -1.50 -8.83
N LEU A 25 -11.03 -1.62 -7.67
CA LEU A 25 -10.46 -2.21 -6.47
C LEU A 25 -11.25 -3.46 -6.08
N LEU A 26 -10.53 -4.49 -5.66
CA LEU A 26 -11.08 -5.59 -4.88
C LEU A 26 -10.86 -5.27 -3.40
N GLU A 27 -11.93 -5.17 -2.65
CA GLU A 27 -11.93 -5.13 -1.17
C GLU A 27 -12.39 -6.48 -0.65
N LEU A 28 -11.66 -7.06 0.32
CA LEU A 28 -11.99 -8.34 0.92
C LEU A 28 -11.73 -8.30 2.42
N TYR A 29 -12.69 -8.80 3.19
CA TYR A 29 -12.58 -8.88 4.65
C TYR A 29 -12.95 -10.27 5.14
N GLN A 30 -12.15 -10.79 6.09
CA GLN A 30 -12.41 -12.08 6.74
C GLN A 30 -12.33 -11.94 8.25
N ALA A 31 -13.42 -12.30 8.92
CA ALA A 31 -13.45 -12.39 10.38
C ALA A 31 -12.63 -13.58 10.90
N TYR A 32 -12.06 -13.40 12.08
CA TYR A 32 -11.24 -14.40 12.80
C TYR A 32 -9.98 -14.83 12.04
N THR A 33 -9.37 -13.90 11.34
CA THR A 33 -8.05 -14.02 10.71
C THR A 33 -7.22 -12.77 10.99
N ASP A 34 -5.98 -12.80 10.54
CA ASP A 34 -5.00 -11.73 10.65
C ASP A 34 -4.34 -11.44 9.29
N TYR A 35 -3.33 -10.57 9.27
CA TYR A 35 -2.60 -10.22 8.05
C TYR A 35 -1.85 -11.41 7.43
N HIS A 36 -1.47 -12.42 8.20
CA HIS A 36 -0.89 -13.66 7.65
C HIS A 36 -1.90 -14.44 6.81
N GLY A 37 -3.14 -14.56 7.31
CA GLY A 37 -4.24 -15.15 6.54
C GLY A 37 -4.55 -14.35 5.28
N MET A 38 -4.42 -13.01 5.33
CA MET A 38 -4.56 -12.17 4.13
C MET A 38 -3.42 -12.38 3.13
N MET A 39 -2.17 -12.62 3.58
CA MET A 39 -1.07 -13.00 2.68
C MET A 39 -1.37 -14.30 1.94
N ASP A 40 -1.87 -15.30 2.64
CA ASP A 40 -2.18 -16.60 2.03
C ASP A 40 -3.31 -16.47 0.98
N ILE A 41 -4.32 -15.65 1.25
CA ILE A 41 -5.39 -15.35 0.29
C ILE A 41 -4.84 -14.57 -0.91
N THR A 42 -4.04 -13.54 -0.68
CA THR A 42 -3.45 -12.70 -1.72
C THR A 42 -2.56 -13.52 -2.66
N GLU A 43 -1.66 -14.32 -2.10
CA GLU A 43 -0.79 -15.23 -2.87
C GLU A 43 -1.63 -16.25 -3.65
N GLY A 44 -2.67 -16.81 -3.01
CA GLY A 44 -3.60 -17.74 -3.66
C GLY A 44 -4.33 -17.13 -4.86
N ILE A 45 -4.84 -15.90 -4.74
CA ILE A 45 -5.50 -15.18 -5.83
C ILE A 45 -4.53 -15.00 -7.01
N ILE A 46 -3.33 -14.47 -6.76
CA ILE A 46 -2.34 -14.22 -7.82
C ILE A 46 -1.98 -15.52 -8.56
N LYS A 47 -1.71 -16.60 -7.82
CA LYS A 47 -1.38 -17.91 -8.41
C LYS A 47 -2.53 -18.50 -9.21
N GLU A 48 -3.74 -18.42 -8.72
CA GLU A 48 -4.94 -18.89 -9.41
C GLU A 48 -5.18 -18.11 -10.72
N VAL A 49 -4.99 -16.77 -10.68
CA VAL A 49 -5.11 -15.93 -11.87
C VAL A 49 -4.00 -16.24 -12.86
N ALA A 50 -2.76 -16.44 -12.43
CA ALA A 50 -1.65 -16.85 -13.31
C ALA A 50 -1.98 -18.17 -14.04
N GLU A 51 -2.44 -19.17 -13.33
CA GLU A 51 -2.82 -20.46 -13.92
C GLU A 51 -4.00 -20.33 -14.89
N LYS A 52 -5.08 -19.63 -14.49
CA LYS A 52 -6.32 -19.57 -15.29
C LYS A 52 -6.24 -18.61 -16.47
N VAL A 53 -5.52 -17.50 -16.35
CA VAL A 53 -5.46 -16.45 -17.37
C VAL A 53 -4.25 -16.60 -18.27
N ALA A 54 -3.07 -16.80 -17.69
CA ALA A 54 -1.83 -16.95 -18.44
C ALA A 54 -1.54 -18.42 -18.82
N GLY A 55 -2.22 -19.40 -18.17
CA GLY A 55 -1.98 -20.84 -18.38
C GLY A 55 -0.60 -21.29 -17.90
N SER A 56 0.05 -20.52 -17.03
CA SER A 56 1.40 -20.76 -16.51
C SER A 56 1.60 -20.04 -15.20
N ASP A 57 2.35 -20.67 -14.29
CA ASP A 57 2.86 -20.06 -13.07
C ASP A 57 4.08 -19.14 -13.31
N LYS A 58 4.52 -18.98 -14.56
CA LYS A 58 5.56 -18.06 -15.00
C LYS A 58 5.07 -17.18 -16.13
N ILE A 59 5.27 -15.90 -15.98
CA ILE A 59 4.93 -14.90 -16.98
C ILE A 59 6.13 -13.99 -17.27
N VAL A 60 6.07 -13.27 -18.40
CA VAL A 60 7.00 -12.19 -18.69
C VAL A 60 6.23 -10.88 -18.67
N TYR A 61 6.62 -9.98 -17.78
CA TYR A 61 6.06 -8.63 -17.67
C TYR A 61 7.15 -7.60 -17.96
N GLN A 62 6.96 -6.78 -18.99
CA GLN A 62 7.90 -5.75 -19.45
C GLN A 62 9.35 -6.27 -19.61
N GLY A 63 9.49 -7.50 -20.09
CA GLY A 63 10.78 -8.15 -20.29
C GLY A 63 11.38 -8.86 -19.07
N VAL A 64 10.69 -8.83 -17.95
CA VAL A 64 11.11 -9.48 -16.69
C VAL A 64 10.34 -10.78 -16.50
N GLU A 65 11.06 -11.91 -16.27
CA GLU A 65 10.42 -13.18 -15.92
C GLU A 65 9.99 -13.16 -14.44
N LEU A 66 8.72 -13.42 -14.18
CA LEU A 66 8.12 -13.56 -12.87
C LEU A 66 7.73 -15.03 -12.63
N ASP A 67 8.04 -15.54 -11.44
CA ASP A 67 7.84 -16.94 -11.06
C ASP A 67 6.88 -17.04 -9.86
N PHE A 68 5.60 -17.32 -10.13
CA PHE A 68 4.56 -17.51 -9.11
C PHE A 68 4.49 -18.95 -8.57
N SER A 69 5.31 -19.88 -9.07
CA SER A 69 5.34 -21.27 -8.57
C SER A 69 5.88 -21.37 -7.16
N LYS A 70 6.73 -20.43 -6.75
CA LYS A 70 7.36 -20.36 -5.44
C LYS A 70 6.48 -19.62 -4.42
N PRO A 71 6.67 -19.85 -3.11
CA PRO A 71 6.17 -18.97 -2.08
C PRO A 71 6.70 -17.53 -2.32
N PHE A 72 5.85 -16.53 -2.14
CA PHE A 72 6.28 -15.14 -2.23
C PHE A 72 7.22 -14.79 -1.07
N GLU A 73 8.24 -13.97 -1.36
CA GLU A 73 9.16 -13.49 -0.31
C GLU A 73 8.37 -12.69 0.74
N ARG A 74 8.69 -12.91 2.02
CA ARG A 74 8.13 -12.17 3.15
C ARG A 74 9.29 -11.47 3.86
N ILE A 75 9.32 -10.15 3.84
CA ILE A 75 10.37 -9.34 4.44
C ILE A 75 9.78 -8.17 5.19
N THR A 76 10.29 -7.87 6.39
CA THR A 76 9.84 -6.67 7.12
C THR A 76 10.42 -5.42 6.48
N MET A 77 9.74 -4.26 6.63
CA MET A 77 10.25 -2.98 6.13
C MET A 77 11.63 -2.67 6.74
N LEU A 78 11.82 -2.96 8.01
CA LEU A 78 13.11 -2.84 8.69
C LEU A 78 14.21 -3.65 8.02
N ASP A 79 13.96 -4.95 7.82
CA ASP A 79 14.94 -5.85 7.23
C ASP A 79 15.22 -5.49 5.77
N ALA A 80 14.21 -5.03 5.04
CA ALA A 80 14.33 -4.58 3.67
C ALA A 80 15.23 -3.33 3.58
N VAL A 81 14.96 -2.30 4.37
CA VAL A 81 15.80 -1.10 4.42
C VAL A 81 17.21 -1.45 4.85
N LYS A 82 17.39 -2.24 5.91
CA LYS A 82 18.72 -2.70 6.36
C LYS A 82 19.46 -3.47 5.27
N LYS A 83 18.79 -4.36 4.56
CA LYS A 83 19.38 -5.18 3.47
C LYS A 83 19.95 -4.33 2.34
N TYR A 84 19.25 -3.27 1.95
CA TYR A 84 19.62 -2.48 0.77
C TYR A 84 20.45 -1.22 1.07
N THR A 85 20.33 -0.66 2.28
CA THR A 85 21.02 0.57 2.68
C THR A 85 22.13 0.36 3.71
N GLY A 86 22.07 -0.74 4.46
CA GLY A 86 22.92 -0.98 5.62
C GLY A 86 22.47 -0.24 6.88
N VAL A 87 21.42 0.59 6.82
CA VAL A 87 20.90 1.34 7.96
C VAL A 87 19.95 0.45 8.77
N ASP A 88 20.26 0.30 10.06
CA ASP A 88 19.42 -0.44 11.00
C ASP A 88 18.55 0.53 11.82
N PHE A 89 17.28 0.65 11.45
CA PHE A 89 16.35 1.53 12.16
C PHE A 89 15.98 1.04 13.57
N ASP A 90 16.23 -0.23 13.91
CA ASP A 90 16.11 -0.71 15.29
C ASP A 90 17.18 -0.13 16.22
N GLU A 91 18.34 0.22 15.67
CA GLU A 91 19.42 0.87 16.43
C GLU A 91 19.24 2.41 16.53
N ILE A 92 18.30 3.00 15.79
CA ILE A 92 18.00 4.44 15.84
C ILE A 92 17.04 4.71 17.00
N PRO A 93 17.45 5.50 18.03
CA PRO A 93 16.67 5.62 19.25
C PRO A 93 15.45 6.55 19.13
N ASP A 94 15.53 7.57 18.28
CA ASP A 94 14.55 8.65 18.22
C ASP A 94 14.46 9.32 16.83
N THR A 95 13.44 10.16 16.66
CA THR A 95 13.16 10.91 15.44
C THR A 95 14.31 11.85 15.04
N GLU A 96 14.94 12.52 16.01
CA GLU A 96 16.04 13.45 15.72
C GLU A 96 17.26 12.73 15.15
N THR A 97 17.53 11.52 15.64
CA THR A 97 18.60 10.67 15.09
C THR A 97 18.21 10.15 13.69
N ALA A 98 16.96 9.76 13.49
CA ALA A 98 16.46 9.35 12.17
C ALA A 98 16.60 10.48 11.13
N LYS A 99 16.23 11.72 11.48
CA LYS A 99 16.40 12.90 10.63
C LYS A 99 17.87 13.18 10.28
N LYS A 100 18.81 12.93 11.20
CA LYS A 100 20.25 13.04 10.88
C LYS A 100 20.70 11.99 9.89
N VAL A 101 20.29 10.74 10.09
CA VAL A 101 20.60 9.64 9.18
C VAL A 101 20.00 9.89 7.80
N ALA A 102 18.77 10.44 7.72
CA ALA A 102 18.15 10.83 6.45
C ALA A 102 18.98 11.88 5.71
N LYS A 103 19.46 12.92 6.38
CA LYS A 103 20.34 13.94 5.80
C LYS A 103 21.65 13.35 5.29
N GLU A 104 22.26 12.41 6.01
CA GLU A 104 23.50 11.73 5.62
C GLU A 104 23.32 10.90 4.33
N HIS A 105 22.09 10.38 4.11
CA HIS A 105 21.73 9.58 2.94
C HIS A 105 21.05 10.40 1.81
N ASN A 106 20.91 11.71 1.98
CA ASN A 106 20.21 12.64 1.07
C ASN A 106 18.72 12.28 0.88
N VAL A 107 18.07 11.71 1.89
CA VAL A 107 16.62 11.49 1.90
C VAL A 107 15.95 12.78 2.34
N GLU A 108 15.05 13.31 1.52
CA GLU A 108 14.27 14.50 1.82
C GLU A 108 13.14 14.14 2.79
N PHE A 109 12.86 15.02 3.76
CA PHE A 109 11.78 14.84 4.73
C PHE A 109 11.24 16.19 5.20
N GLU A 110 10.04 16.17 5.75
CA GLU A 110 9.40 17.34 6.36
C GLU A 110 9.61 17.37 7.87
N GLU A 111 9.46 18.55 8.51
CA GLU A 111 9.64 18.69 9.94
C GLU A 111 8.65 17.90 10.79
N VAL A 112 7.45 17.64 10.24
CA VAL A 112 6.40 16.86 10.90
C VAL A 112 6.67 15.35 10.88
N HIS A 113 7.58 14.87 10.03
CA HIS A 113 7.90 13.46 9.93
C HIS A 113 8.55 12.94 11.20
N GLU A 114 8.09 11.79 11.65
CA GLU A 114 8.65 11.03 12.76
C GLU A 114 9.55 9.88 12.26
N LYS A 115 10.07 9.10 13.18
CA LYS A 115 11.00 8.00 12.86
C LYS A 115 10.41 7.00 11.85
N GLY A 116 9.12 6.66 12.02
CA GLY A 116 8.44 5.71 11.12
C GLY A 116 8.23 6.27 9.72
N ASP A 117 7.89 7.56 9.60
CA ASP A 117 7.78 8.23 8.30
C ASP A 117 9.13 8.20 7.56
N ILE A 118 10.23 8.48 8.29
CA ILE A 118 11.58 8.45 7.72
C ILE A 118 11.98 7.04 7.27
N LEU A 119 11.62 6.00 8.03
CA LEU A 119 11.83 4.62 7.60
C LEU A 119 11.11 4.34 6.27
N ASN A 120 9.88 4.82 6.12
CA ASN A 120 9.12 4.68 4.87
C ASN A 120 9.79 5.42 3.71
N LEU A 121 10.27 6.64 3.91
CA LEU A 121 11.02 7.39 2.89
C LEU A 121 12.30 6.66 2.46
N PHE A 122 13.00 5.97 3.37
CA PHE A 122 14.12 5.11 3.03
C PHE A 122 13.70 3.90 2.19
N PHE A 123 12.54 3.32 2.50
CA PHE A 123 11.99 2.24 1.69
C PHE A 123 11.69 2.73 0.27
N GLU A 124 10.95 3.80 0.11
CA GLU A 124 10.59 4.38 -1.19
C GLU A 124 11.83 4.72 -2.03
N GLU A 125 12.83 5.37 -1.45
CA GLU A 125 14.02 5.82 -2.19
C GLU A 125 14.98 4.67 -2.55
N PHE A 126 15.15 3.68 -1.68
CA PHE A 126 16.24 2.71 -1.83
C PHE A 126 15.81 1.27 -2.08
N VAL A 127 14.56 0.91 -1.84
CA VAL A 127 14.13 -0.49 -1.79
C VAL A 127 13.03 -0.82 -2.79
N GLU A 128 12.03 0.03 -2.92
CA GLU A 128 10.80 -0.24 -3.67
C GLU A 128 11.07 -0.77 -5.09
N ASP A 129 11.86 -0.05 -5.86
CA ASP A 129 12.26 -0.41 -7.24
C ASP A 129 13.06 -1.72 -7.35
N LYS A 130 13.54 -2.27 -6.22
CA LYS A 130 14.34 -3.51 -6.18
C LYS A 130 13.50 -4.74 -5.88
N LEU A 131 12.23 -4.56 -5.52
CA LEU A 131 11.30 -5.65 -5.25
C LEU A 131 10.71 -6.18 -6.58
N ILE A 132 11.50 -6.98 -7.31
CA ILE A 132 11.15 -7.44 -8.66
C ILE A 132 10.21 -8.65 -8.60
N GLN A 133 10.60 -9.71 -7.88
CA GLN A 133 9.75 -10.91 -7.69
C GLN A 133 8.66 -10.61 -6.66
N PRO A 134 7.53 -11.34 -6.69
CA PRO A 134 6.46 -11.12 -5.72
C PRO A 134 6.97 -11.14 -4.28
N THR A 135 6.83 -10.02 -3.60
CA THR A 135 7.37 -9.81 -2.24
C THR A 135 6.34 -9.13 -1.36
N PHE A 136 6.02 -9.73 -0.24
CA PHE A 136 5.28 -9.09 0.83
C PHE A 136 6.23 -8.25 1.69
N LEU A 137 6.08 -6.93 1.61
CA LEU A 137 6.71 -5.98 2.53
C LEU A 137 5.83 -5.90 3.78
N MET A 138 6.36 -6.29 4.93
CA MET A 138 5.61 -6.47 6.16
C MET A 138 5.99 -5.46 7.23
N ASP A 139 5.14 -5.35 8.24
CA ASP A 139 5.44 -4.65 9.50
C ASP A 139 5.75 -3.17 9.28
N HIS A 140 4.79 -2.47 8.67
CA HIS A 140 4.86 -1.03 8.44
C HIS A 140 4.81 -0.24 9.76
N PRO A 141 5.47 0.92 9.84
CA PRO A 141 5.38 1.80 11.01
C PRO A 141 3.94 2.24 11.32
N VAL A 142 3.71 2.49 12.59
CA VAL A 142 2.43 2.98 13.11
C VAL A 142 2.06 4.35 12.51
N GLU A 143 3.05 5.19 12.27
CA GLU A 143 2.89 6.55 11.77
C GLU A 143 2.15 6.59 10.43
N ILE A 144 2.44 5.63 9.56
CA ILE A 144 1.85 5.54 8.21
C ILE A 144 0.72 4.50 8.09
N SER A 145 0.21 3.99 9.22
CA SER A 145 -0.76 2.89 9.25
C SER A 145 -1.93 3.17 10.20
N PRO A 146 -2.76 4.21 9.95
CA PRO A 146 -3.73 4.71 10.91
C PRO A 146 -4.90 3.77 11.24
N LEU A 147 -5.17 2.77 10.40
CA LEU A 147 -6.31 1.84 10.53
C LEU A 147 -5.88 0.41 10.91
N THR A 148 -4.58 0.22 11.17
CA THR A 148 -3.99 -1.09 11.33
C THR A 148 -3.65 -1.40 12.78
N LYS A 149 -3.88 -2.65 13.17
CA LYS A 149 -3.55 -3.17 14.50
C LYS A 149 -2.04 -3.18 14.74
N ARG A 150 -1.63 -2.75 15.94
CA ARG A 150 -0.21 -2.81 16.37
C ARG A 150 0.22 -4.26 16.56
N LYS A 151 1.49 -4.51 16.28
CA LYS A 151 2.12 -5.78 16.67
C LYS A 151 2.24 -5.87 18.19
N PRO A 152 1.84 -7.00 18.81
CA PRO A 152 1.92 -7.14 20.25
C PRO A 152 3.36 -7.14 20.81
N ASP A 153 4.28 -7.66 20.03
CA ASP A 153 5.70 -7.80 20.38
C ASP A 153 6.55 -6.57 20.01
N LYS A 154 6.06 -5.74 19.08
CA LYS A 154 6.76 -4.56 18.58
C LYS A 154 5.78 -3.43 18.26
N PRO A 155 5.21 -2.74 19.27
CA PRO A 155 4.04 -1.86 19.12
C PRO A 155 4.27 -0.58 18.30
N ASP A 156 5.52 -0.26 17.94
CA ASP A 156 5.84 0.82 16.99
C ASP A 156 5.58 0.40 15.53
N TYR A 157 5.29 -0.87 15.31
CA TYR A 157 4.98 -1.45 14.01
C TYR A 157 3.59 -2.08 14.03
N THR A 158 3.05 -2.31 12.83
CA THR A 158 1.69 -2.79 12.64
C THR A 158 1.67 -4.14 11.93
N GLU A 159 0.59 -4.87 12.09
CA GLU A 159 0.28 -6.10 11.37
C GLU A 159 -0.25 -5.75 9.96
N ARG A 160 0.62 -5.19 9.09
CA ARG A 160 0.33 -4.76 7.72
C ARG A 160 1.34 -5.34 6.76
N PHE A 161 0.89 -5.61 5.56
CA PHE A 161 1.77 -5.84 4.43
C PHE A 161 1.28 -5.11 3.18
N GLU A 162 2.21 -4.85 2.28
CA GLU A 162 1.96 -4.52 0.89
C GLU A 162 2.61 -5.57 0.00
N LEU A 163 1.93 -5.97 -1.09
CA LEU A 163 2.49 -6.87 -2.09
C LEU A 163 3.12 -6.05 -3.21
N PHE A 164 4.43 -6.18 -3.37
CA PHE A 164 5.18 -5.59 -4.48
C PHE A 164 5.53 -6.61 -5.55
N ILE A 165 5.42 -6.22 -6.82
CA ILE A 165 5.88 -6.96 -8.00
C ILE A 165 6.44 -5.94 -8.99
N CYS A 166 7.68 -6.12 -9.46
CA CYS A 166 8.37 -5.20 -10.36
C CYS A 166 8.39 -3.73 -9.85
N GLY A 167 8.58 -3.53 -8.54
CA GLY A 167 8.63 -2.21 -7.92
C GLY A 167 7.28 -1.50 -7.83
N HIS A 168 6.17 -2.20 -7.99
CA HIS A 168 4.82 -1.63 -7.88
C HIS A 168 3.98 -2.38 -6.85
N GLU A 169 3.20 -1.63 -6.07
CA GLU A 169 2.21 -2.18 -5.14
C GLU A 169 1.01 -2.76 -5.89
N TYR A 170 0.62 -3.98 -5.54
CA TYR A 170 -0.55 -4.69 -6.09
C TYR A 170 -1.66 -4.91 -5.07
N ALA A 171 -1.30 -5.07 -3.80
CA ALA A 171 -2.25 -5.23 -2.71
C ALA A 171 -1.70 -4.61 -1.42
N ASN A 172 -2.62 -4.11 -0.60
CA ASN A 172 -2.37 -3.60 0.75
C ASN A 172 -3.35 -4.29 1.70
N ALA A 173 -2.86 -4.89 2.75
CA ALA A 173 -3.69 -5.65 3.68
C ALA A 173 -3.14 -5.63 5.09
N TYR A 174 -4.04 -5.79 6.06
CA TYR A 174 -3.66 -5.74 7.46
C TYR A 174 -4.67 -6.45 8.37
N SER A 175 -4.23 -6.69 9.61
CA SER A 175 -5.17 -6.95 10.70
C SER A 175 -5.85 -5.63 11.06
N GLU A 176 -7.17 -5.59 10.97
CA GLU A 176 -7.96 -4.39 11.23
C GLU A 176 -7.80 -3.92 12.68
N LEU A 177 -7.63 -2.62 12.87
CA LEU A 177 -7.62 -2.02 14.20
C LEU A 177 -9.03 -2.06 14.77
N ASN A 178 -9.26 -2.97 15.71
CA ASN A 178 -10.57 -3.19 16.34
C ASN A 178 -10.64 -2.69 17.79
N ASP A 179 -9.65 -1.92 18.24
CA ASP A 179 -9.66 -1.22 19.53
C ASP A 179 -10.10 0.24 19.32
N PRO A 180 -11.30 0.63 19.78
CA PRO A 180 -11.81 1.99 19.57
C PRO A 180 -10.98 3.06 20.32
N ILE A 181 -10.26 2.69 21.38
CA ILE A 181 -9.42 3.64 22.13
C ILE A 181 -8.17 3.98 21.31
N ASP A 182 -7.44 2.98 20.82
CA ASP A 182 -6.27 3.18 19.95
C ASP A 182 -6.70 3.87 18.64
N GLN A 183 -7.83 3.46 18.04
CA GLN A 183 -8.32 4.10 16.81
C GLN A 183 -8.60 5.60 17.00
N ARG A 184 -9.20 5.98 18.12
CA ARG A 184 -9.47 7.40 18.40
C ARG A 184 -8.18 8.20 18.60
N GLU A 185 -7.14 7.61 19.17
CA GLU A 185 -5.81 8.23 19.27
C GLU A 185 -5.16 8.43 17.91
N ARG A 186 -5.27 7.42 17.02
CA ARG A 186 -4.75 7.51 15.64
C ARG A 186 -5.43 8.63 14.85
N PHE A 187 -6.77 8.72 14.94
CA PHE A 187 -7.51 9.78 14.26
C PHE A 187 -7.19 11.18 14.77
N LYS A 188 -6.95 11.36 16.08
CA LYS A 188 -6.50 12.65 16.61
C LYS A 188 -5.18 13.09 15.97
N ARG A 189 -4.24 12.16 15.80
CA ARG A 189 -2.99 12.46 15.11
C ARG A 189 -3.22 12.83 13.63
N GLN A 190 -4.10 12.14 12.95
CA GLN A 190 -4.47 12.49 11.57
C GLN A 190 -5.07 13.90 11.48
N ASP A 191 -5.94 14.28 12.41
CA ASP A 191 -6.49 15.65 12.49
C ASP A 191 -5.38 16.70 12.72
N GLU A 192 -4.37 16.41 13.54
CA GLU A 192 -3.22 17.29 13.78
C GLU A 192 -2.37 17.45 12.51
N LEU A 193 -2.11 16.38 11.77
CA LEU A 193 -1.42 16.39 10.48
C LEU A 193 -2.19 17.22 9.45
N ARG A 194 -3.51 17.02 9.37
CA ARG A 194 -4.38 17.80 8.49
C ARG A 194 -4.38 19.30 8.84
N ALA A 195 -4.41 19.64 10.12
CA ALA A 195 -4.32 21.03 10.58
C ALA A 195 -2.96 21.67 10.23
N SER A 196 -1.91 20.87 10.04
CA SER A 196 -0.60 21.34 9.59
C SER A 196 -0.46 21.41 8.05
N GLY A 197 -1.48 20.99 7.30
CA GLY A 197 -1.53 21.13 5.83
C GLY A 197 -1.50 19.83 5.04
N ASP A 198 -1.51 18.67 5.69
CA ASP A 198 -1.64 17.38 5.04
C ASP A 198 -3.10 17.17 4.57
N GLU A 199 -3.34 17.29 3.26
CA GLU A 199 -4.67 17.14 2.66
C GLU A 199 -5.10 15.66 2.57
N GLU A 200 -4.18 14.71 2.69
CA GLU A 200 -4.46 13.27 2.62
C GLU A 200 -4.85 12.68 3.98
N ALA A 201 -4.57 13.39 5.07
CA ALA A 201 -4.90 12.93 6.42
C ALA A 201 -6.42 12.78 6.62
N ASN A 202 -6.82 11.65 7.20
CA ASN A 202 -8.22 11.30 7.43
C ASN A 202 -8.86 12.16 8.53
N MET A 203 -10.12 12.56 8.32
CA MET A 203 -10.95 13.15 9.39
C MET A 203 -11.51 12.07 10.31
N ILE A 204 -11.77 12.44 11.58
CA ILE A 204 -12.51 11.56 12.49
C ILE A 204 -13.91 11.34 11.94
N ASP A 205 -14.27 10.08 11.74
CA ASP A 205 -15.61 9.64 11.43
C ASP A 205 -16.25 9.08 12.72
N GLU A 206 -17.15 9.85 13.33
CA GLU A 206 -17.80 9.46 14.59
C GLU A 206 -18.80 8.30 14.39
N ASP A 207 -19.36 8.11 13.20
CA ASP A 207 -20.22 6.97 12.91
C ASP A 207 -19.39 5.67 12.83
N PHE A 208 -18.20 5.75 12.23
CA PHE A 208 -17.22 4.66 12.22
C PHE A 208 -16.75 4.33 13.66
N MET A 209 -16.40 5.37 14.44
CA MET A 209 -16.00 5.17 15.85
C MET A 209 -17.10 4.51 16.67
N MET A 210 -18.34 4.95 16.52
CA MET A 210 -19.48 4.35 17.18
C MET A 210 -19.67 2.88 16.77
N ALA A 211 -19.50 2.56 15.49
CA ALA A 211 -19.57 1.18 15.00
C ALA A 211 -18.50 0.29 15.64
N LEU A 212 -17.26 0.78 15.80
CA LEU A 212 -16.20 0.05 16.51
C LEU A 212 -16.53 -0.18 17.99
N GLU A 213 -17.15 0.80 18.66
CA GLU A 213 -17.57 0.68 20.07
C GLU A 213 -18.64 -0.39 20.28
N TYR A 214 -19.50 -0.67 19.28
CA TYR A 214 -20.43 -1.80 19.32
C TYR A 214 -19.72 -3.15 19.25
N GLY A 215 -18.52 -3.18 18.74
CA GLY A 215 -17.63 -4.34 18.69
C GLY A 215 -17.37 -4.85 17.28
N MET A 216 -16.08 -4.97 16.95
CA MET A 216 -15.57 -5.58 15.72
C MET A 216 -14.79 -6.85 16.07
N ALA A 217 -15.11 -7.98 15.46
CA ALA A 217 -14.33 -9.20 15.61
C ALA A 217 -12.91 -8.98 15.10
N PRO A 218 -11.88 -9.71 15.58
CA PRO A 218 -10.60 -9.76 14.91
C PRO A 218 -10.82 -10.07 13.42
N THR A 219 -10.31 -9.21 12.55
CA THR A 219 -10.59 -9.26 11.11
C THR A 219 -9.32 -8.91 10.34
N GLY A 220 -9.04 -9.66 9.28
CA GLY A 220 -8.08 -9.26 8.25
C GLY A 220 -8.81 -8.62 7.08
N GLY A 221 -8.30 -7.49 6.60
CA GLY A 221 -8.79 -6.78 5.43
C GLY A 221 -7.72 -6.65 4.35
N MET A 222 -8.14 -6.59 3.08
CA MET A 222 -7.26 -6.47 1.94
C MET A 222 -7.91 -5.62 0.85
N GLY A 223 -7.14 -4.65 0.32
CA GLY A 223 -7.41 -3.98 -0.94
C GLY A 223 -6.44 -4.47 -2.02
N MET A 224 -6.93 -4.81 -3.21
CA MET A 224 -6.10 -5.20 -4.36
C MET A 224 -6.50 -4.42 -5.60
N GLY A 225 -5.53 -3.76 -6.26
CA GLY A 225 -5.72 -3.04 -7.50
C GLY A 225 -5.96 -3.97 -8.69
N ILE A 226 -7.20 -4.08 -9.14
CA ILE A 226 -7.56 -4.96 -10.27
C ILE A 226 -6.96 -4.47 -11.57
N ASP A 227 -6.93 -3.16 -11.80
CA ASP A 227 -6.34 -2.61 -13.03
C ASP A 227 -4.84 -2.94 -13.12
N ARG A 228 -4.09 -2.78 -12.03
CA ARG A 228 -2.67 -3.19 -11.98
C ARG A 228 -2.50 -4.69 -12.22
N LEU A 229 -3.39 -5.51 -11.67
CA LEU A 229 -3.37 -6.96 -11.91
C LEU A 229 -3.63 -7.29 -13.39
N VAL A 230 -4.56 -6.59 -14.02
CA VAL A 230 -4.82 -6.72 -15.46
C VAL A 230 -3.61 -6.29 -16.28
N MET A 231 -2.95 -5.16 -15.94
CA MET A 231 -1.72 -4.74 -16.60
C MET A 231 -0.65 -5.84 -16.55
N LEU A 232 -0.46 -6.45 -15.38
CA LEU A 232 0.53 -7.51 -15.16
C LEU A 232 0.31 -8.70 -16.10
N PHE A 233 -0.92 -9.23 -16.14
CA PHE A 233 -1.23 -10.43 -16.91
C PHE A 233 -1.48 -10.19 -18.41
N THR A 234 -1.69 -8.95 -18.83
CA THR A 234 -1.78 -8.56 -20.24
C THR A 234 -0.49 -7.95 -20.79
N ASN A 235 0.53 -7.84 -19.97
CA ASN A 235 1.80 -7.17 -20.30
C ASN A 235 1.61 -5.72 -20.76
N ALA A 236 0.59 -5.02 -20.26
CA ALA A 236 0.35 -3.61 -20.55
C ALA A 236 1.31 -2.72 -19.75
N SER A 237 1.86 -1.70 -20.36
CA SER A 237 2.78 -0.75 -19.72
C SER A 237 2.09 0.45 -19.09
N THR A 238 0.82 0.68 -19.43
CA THR A 238 0.05 1.80 -18.89
C THR A 238 -1.37 1.37 -18.53
N ILE A 239 -1.91 1.99 -17.47
CA ILE A 239 -3.29 1.74 -17.02
C ILE A 239 -4.31 2.09 -18.13
N ARG A 240 -4.00 3.03 -19.00
CA ARG A 240 -4.87 3.42 -20.12
C ARG A 240 -5.05 2.34 -21.14
N ASP A 241 -4.08 1.46 -21.30
CA ASP A 241 -4.12 0.37 -22.30
C ASP A 241 -5.14 -0.71 -21.91
N ILE A 242 -5.50 -0.80 -20.60
CA ILE A 242 -6.44 -1.80 -20.09
C ILE A 242 -7.84 -1.21 -19.80
N LEU A 243 -8.00 0.09 -19.82
CA LEU A 243 -9.28 0.74 -19.61
C LEU A 243 -10.03 0.89 -20.94
N LEU A 244 -11.29 0.44 -20.98
CA LEU A 244 -12.13 0.58 -22.19
C LEU A 244 -12.43 2.04 -22.53
N PHE A 245 -12.60 2.88 -21.52
CA PHE A 245 -12.90 4.31 -21.65
C PHE A 245 -12.05 5.13 -20.69
N PRO A 246 -10.73 5.28 -20.98
CA PRO A 246 -9.84 6.04 -20.10
C PRO A 246 -10.22 7.53 -20.09
N THR A 247 -10.06 8.17 -18.94
CA THR A 247 -10.19 9.63 -18.82
C THR A 247 -9.10 10.30 -19.63
N MET A 248 -9.49 11.17 -20.55
CA MET A 248 -8.58 11.90 -21.45
C MET A 248 -8.60 13.38 -21.13
N LYS A 249 -7.45 14.05 -21.27
CA LYS A 249 -7.40 15.50 -21.22
C LYS A 249 -8.27 16.08 -22.35
N PRO A 250 -9.06 17.15 -22.12
CA PRO A 250 -9.79 17.82 -23.17
C PRO A 250 -8.85 18.23 -24.31
N ILE A 251 -9.25 17.98 -25.55
CA ILE A 251 -8.54 18.52 -26.72
C ILE A 251 -8.83 20.02 -26.75
N GLU A 252 -7.80 20.84 -26.57
CA GLU A 252 -7.93 22.27 -26.82
C GLU A 252 -8.28 22.49 -28.29
N THR A 253 -9.54 22.73 -28.59
CA THR A 253 -9.94 23.25 -29.89
C THR A 253 -9.43 24.69 -29.98
N SER A 254 -8.28 24.86 -30.63
CA SER A 254 -7.85 26.21 -31.02
C SER A 254 -8.90 26.77 -31.98
N ASN A 255 -9.84 27.54 -31.46
CA ASN A 255 -10.63 28.44 -32.28
C ASN A 255 -9.67 29.52 -32.85
N LYS A 256 -9.02 29.21 -33.96
CA LYS A 256 -8.54 30.26 -34.84
C LYS A 256 -9.77 30.88 -35.47
N THR A 257 -10.31 31.89 -34.83
CA THR A 257 -11.10 32.93 -35.53
C THR A 257 -10.11 33.64 -36.46
N GLU A 258 -10.14 33.26 -37.74
CA GLU A 258 -9.59 34.11 -38.80
C GLU A 258 -10.50 35.35 -38.87
N GLU A 259 -9.96 36.52 -38.49
CA GLU A 259 -10.40 37.83 -38.95
C GLU A 259 -9.54 38.25 -40.15
#